data_5de6db1a5c1f15899e3014e39788f7d2
#
_entry.id   5de6db1a5c1f15899e3014e39788f7d2
#
_cell.length_a   1.000
_cell.length_b   1.000
_cell.length_c   1.000
_cell.angle_alpha   90.00
_cell.angle_beta   90.00
_cell.angle_gamma   90.00
#
_symmetry.space_group_name_H-M   'P 1'
#
loop_
_entity.id
_entity.type
_entity.pdbx_description
1 polymer ?
#
loop_
_entity_poly.entity_id
_entity_poly.type
_entity_poly.pdbx_seq_one_letter_code
_entity_poly.pdbx_strand_id
1 'polypeptide(L)'
;FISKGVPVYLGEFGCVNRGNAREQAFQQYYLKYFAKLSKTYGVPSIIWDNGAHGAGNERHAFIDHGTGEYCSAEAKAAIQAMITSYGNSLTLEDVYRNAPK
;
A
#
# COMPACT_ATOMS: atom_id res chain seq x y z
N PHE A 1 21.46 -11.57 -0.20
CA PHE A 1 21.69 -10.57 -1.27
C PHE A 1 21.98 -9.18 -0.67
N ILE A 2 21.07 -8.61 0.12
CA ILE A 2 21.21 -7.26 0.69
C ILE A 2 22.47 -7.13 1.55
N SER A 3 22.74 -8.11 2.41
CA SER A 3 23.94 -8.14 3.26
C SER A 3 25.25 -8.20 2.48
N LYS A 4 25.21 -8.56 1.21
CA LYS A 4 26.35 -8.60 0.29
C LYS A 4 26.44 -7.39 -0.64
N GLY A 5 25.63 -6.33 -0.38
CA GLY A 5 25.61 -5.14 -1.21
C GLY A 5 24.93 -5.30 -2.56
N VAL A 6 24.17 -6.39 -2.79
CA VAL A 6 23.42 -6.58 -4.03
C VAL A 6 22.12 -5.76 -3.95
N PRO A 7 21.86 -4.85 -4.91
CA PRO A 7 20.59 -4.11 -4.95
C PRO A 7 19.39 -5.06 -5.12
N VAL A 8 18.36 -4.84 -4.31
CA VAL A 8 17.12 -5.63 -4.36
C VAL A 8 15.94 -4.68 -4.39
N TYR A 9 14.93 -4.98 -5.19
CA TYR A 9 13.64 -4.30 -5.16
C TYR A 9 12.51 -5.32 -5.23
N LEU A 10 11.36 -4.98 -4.66
CA LEU A 10 10.13 -5.73 -4.78
C LEU A 10 9.36 -5.21 -5.99
N GLY A 11 9.19 -6.03 -7.02
CA GLY A 11 8.65 -5.63 -8.32
C GLY A 11 7.24 -5.07 -8.22
N GLU A 12 6.32 -5.85 -7.67
CA GLU A 12 4.92 -5.42 -7.54
C GLU A 12 4.33 -5.95 -6.23
N PHE A 13 3.51 -5.12 -5.60
CA PHE A 13 2.69 -5.52 -4.46
C PHE A 13 1.37 -4.78 -4.48
N GLY A 14 0.36 -5.33 -3.85
CA GLY A 14 -0.94 -4.69 -3.76
C GLY A 14 -1.98 -5.61 -3.13
N CYS A 15 -3.18 -5.08 -3.01
CA CYS A 15 -4.37 -5.79 -2.58
C CYS A 15 -5.58 -5.20 -3.28
N VAL A 16 -6.58 -6.02 -3.56
CA VAL A 16 -7.81 -5.57 -4.21
C VAL A 16 -8.61 -4.62 -3.32
N ASN A 17 -9.25 -3.66 -3.93
CA ASN A 17 -10.19 -2.77 -3.24
C ASN A 17 -11.44 -3.53 -2.80
N ARG A 18 -11.84 -3.34 -1.56
CA ARG A 18 -13.02 -3.95 -0.97
C ARG A 18 -14.04 -2.89 -0.57
N GLY A 19 -15.31 -3.31 -0.50
CA GLY A 19 -16.43 -2.38 -0.34
C GLY A 19 -16.84 -2.05 1.09
N ASN A 20 -16.29 -2.70 2.10
CA ASN A 20 -16.68 -2.46 3.49
C ASN A 20 -15.56 -1.85 4.34
N ALA A 21 -15.95 -1.14 5.40
CA ALA A 21 -15.02 -0.38 6.22
C ALA A 21 -13.93 -1.25 6.90
N ARG A 22 -14.28 -2.48 7.29
CA ARG A 22 -13.30 -3.39 7.91
C ARG A 22 -12.22 -3.82 6.93
N GLU A 23 -12.62 -4.20 5.72
CA GLU A 23 -11.67 -4.62 4.68
C GLU A 23 -10.83 -3.45 4.19
N GLN A 24 -11.40 -2.23 4.14
CA GLN A 24 -10.66 -1.01 3.84
C GLN A 24 -9.61 -0.70 4.93
N ALA A 25 -9.93 -0.91 6.20
CA ALA A 25 -8.97 -0.76 7.30
C ALA A 25 -7.80 -1.76 7.16
N PHE A 26 -8.07 -3.00 6.78
CA PHE A 26 -7.02 -3.99 6.49
C PHE A 26 -6.20 -3.63 5.26
N GLN A 27 -6.81 -3.09 4.21
CA GLN A 27 -6.08 -2.60 3.03
C GLN A 27 -5.10 -1.49 3.43
N GLN A 28 -5.56 -0.50 4.19
CA GLN A 28 -4.70 0.58 4.67
C GLN A 28 -3.57 0.05 5.57
N TYR A 29 -3.89 -0.89 6.46
CA TYR A 29 -2.89 -1.54 7.31
C TYR A 29 -1.84 -2.28 6.48
N TYR A 30 -2.26 -3.07 5.49
CA TYR A 30 -1.36 -3.79 4.60
C TYR A 30 -0.39 -2.84 3.88
N LEU A 31 -0.90 -1.75 3.32
CA LEU A 31 -0.08 -0.76 2.63
C LEU A 31 0.89 -0.04 3.56
N LYS A 32 0.45 0.32 4.77
CA LYS A 32 1.31 0.88 5.82
C LYS A 32 2.44 -0.06 6.20
N TYR A 33 2.10 -1.32 6.43
CA TYR A 33 3.06 -2.33 6.83
C TYR A 33 4.12 -2.53 5.74
N PHE A 34 3.70 -2.66 4.49
CA PHE A 34 4.60 -2.79 3.35
C PHE A 34 5.52 -1.58 3.17
N ALA A 35 4.97 -0.37 3.26
CA ALA A 35 5.77 0.85 3.17
C ALA A 35 6.83 0.93 4.27
N LYS A 36 6.45 0.56 5.49
CA LYS A 36 7.38 0.54 6.63
C LYS A 36 8.45 -0.55 6.48
N LEU A 37 8.07 -1.70 5.97
CA LEU A 37 8.97 -2.81 5.69
C LEU A 37 9.99 -2.42 4.61
N SER A 38 9.54 -1.81 3.52
CA SER A 38 10.39 -1.28 2.46
C SER A 38 11.43 -0.29 3.01
N LYS A 39 11.00 0.65 3.85
CA LYS A 39 11.90 1.61 4.48
C LYS A 39 12.88 0.95 5.44
N THR A 40 12.40 0.05 6.29
CA THR A 40 13.21 -0.62 7.31
C THR A 40 14.35 -1.44 6.70
N TYR A 41 14.09 -2.13 5.62
CA TYR A 41 15.07 -2.99 4.97
C TYR A 41 15.76 -2.35 3.76
N GLY A 42 15.40 -1.12 3.40
CA GLY A 42 16.00 -0.43 2.25
C GLY A 42 15.68 -1.12 0.91
N VAL A 43 14.54 -1.80 0.81
CA VAL A 43 14.08 -2.50 -0.39
C VAL A 43 12.94 -1.69 -1.02
N PRO A 44 13.19 -0.94 -2.10
CA PRO A 44 12.11 -0.24 -2.80
C PRO A 44 11.01 -1.21 -3.26
N SER A 45 9.78 -0.78 -3.15
CA SER A 45 8.61 -1.57 -3.59
C SER A 45 7.71 -0.74 -4.50
N ILE A 46 7.11 -1.41 -5.48
CA ILE A 46 6.26 -0.78 -6.50
C ILE A 46 4.83 -1.25 -6.27
N ILE A 47 3.93 -0.30 -5.94
CA ILE A 47 2.52 -0.63 -5.79
C ILE A 47 1.88 -0.92 -7.13
N TRP A 48 1.09 -2.00 -7.18
CA TRP A 48 0.34 -2.38 -8.38
C TRP A 48 -0.96 -1.59 -8.50
N ASP A 49 -1.16 -0.97 -9.66
CA ASP A 49 -2.40 -0.33 -10.07
C ASP A 49 -2.70 -0.74 -11.52
N ASN A 50 -3.78 -1.47 -11.73
CA ASN A 50 -4.17 -1.97 -13.06
C ASN A 50 -5.23 -1.11 -13.75
N GLY A 51 -5.58 0.05 -13.21
CA GLY A 51 -6.61 0.92 -13.74
C GLY A 51 -8.04 0.41 -13.56
N ALA A 52 -8.24 -0.79 -12.99
CA ALA A 52 -9.58 -1.36 -12.83
C ALA A 52 -10.25 -0.87 -11.55
N HIS A 53 -11.35 -0.16 -11.69
CA HIS A 53 -12.23 0.32 -10.62
C HIS A 53 -13.70 -0.04 -10.92
N GLY A 54 -14.59 0.12 -9.94
CA GLY A 54 -16.00 -0.26 -10.08
C GLY A 54 -16.28 -1.70 -9.63
N ALA A 55 -17.05 -2.47 -10.40
CA ALA A 55 -17.42 -3.83 -10.07
C ALA A 55 -16.34 -4.84 -10.52
N GLY A 56 -16.28 -6.01 -9.84
CA GLY A 56 -15.36 -7.10 -10.19
C GLY A 56 -14.35 -7.43 -9.09
N ASN A 57 -13.58 -8.49 -9.32
CA ASN A 57 -12.63 -9.02 -8.33
C ASN A 57 -11.21 -8.45 -8.48
N GLU A 58 -10.88 -7.89 -9.64
CA GLU A 58 -9.54 -7.38 -9.98
C GLU A 58 -9.43 -5.85 -9.82
N ARG A 59 -10.06 -5.30 -8.79
CA ARG A 59 -10.09 -3.85 -8.53
C ARG A 59 -8.84 -3.42 -7.75
N HIS A 60 -7.77 -3.10 -8.48
CA HIS A 60 -6.51 -2.64 -7.90
C HIS A 60 -6.26 -1.14 -8.11
N ALA A 61 -7.14 -0.42 -8.83
CA ALA A 61 -6.89 0.96 -9.16
C ALA A 61 -7.02 1.90 -7.96
N PHE A 62 -6.04 2.76 -7.80
CA PHE A 62 -6.07 3.93 -6.92
C PHE A 62 -6.33 5.20 -7.72
N ILE A 63 -5.81 5.23 -8.94
CA ILE A 63 -5.91 6.36 -9.88
C ILE A 63 -6.74 5.95 -11.08
N ASP A 64 -7.68 6.80 -11.48
CA ASP A 64 -8.34 6.70 -12.78
C ASP A 64 -7.35 7.08 -13.88
N HIS A 65 -6.95 6.13 -14.69
CA HIS A 65 -5.94 6.34 -15.72
C HIS A 65 -6.40 7.27 -16.86
N GLY A 66 -7.72 7.52 -17.00
CA GLY A 66 -8.26 8.43 -17.99
C GLY A 66 -8.25 9.89 -17.53
N THR A 67 -8.45 10.14 -16.24
CA THR A 67 -8.57 11.50 -15.68
C THR A 67 -7.37 11.93 -14.84
N GLY A 68 -6.58 10.97 -14.31
CA GLY A 68 -5.50 11.24 -13.37
C GLY A 68 -5.95 11.52 -11.94
N GLU A 69 -7.24 11.38 -11.66
CA GLU A 69 -7.82 11.61 -10.33
C GLU A 69 -7.85 10.32 -9.51
N TYR A 70 -7.94 10.42 -8.19
CA TYR A 70 -8.18 9.25 -7.35
C TYR A 70 -9.54 8.62 -7.66
N CYS A 71 -9.58 7.29 -7.77
CA CYS A 71 -10.82 6.55 -8.06
C CYS A 71 -11.89 6.74 -6.98
N SER A 72 -11.49 6.99 -5.74
CA SER A 72 -12.40 7.23 -4.61
C SER A 72 -11.67 7.92 -3.45
N ALA A 73 -12.44 8.38 -2.45
CA ALA A 73 -11.89 8.93 -1.22
C ALA A 73 -11.10 7.86 -0.44
N GLU A 74 -11.55 6.61 -0.47
CA GLU A 74 -10.89 5.47 0.16
C GLU A 74 -9.56 5.15 -0.50
N ALA A 75 -9.50 5.17 -1.84
CA ALA A 75 -8.27 5.00 -2.61
C ALA A 75 -7.23 6.08 -2.25
N LYS A 76 -7.67 7.34 -2.17
CA LYS A 76 -6.83 8.46 -1.71
C LYS A 76 -6.32 8.23 -0.29
N ALA A 77 -7.21 7.85 0.63
CA ALA A 77 -6.85 7.60 2.02
C ALA A 77 -5.83 6.45 2.16
N ALA A 78 -5.99 5.38 1.37
CA ALA A 78 -5.07 4.26 1.35
C ALA A 78 -3.66 4.67 0.90
N ILE A 79 -3.55 5.41 -0.18
CA ILE A 79 -2.26 5.93 -0.67
C ILE A 79 -1.64 6.92 0.33
N GLN A 80 -2.42 7.83 0.91
CA GLN A 80 -1.94 8.75 1.93
C GLN A 80 -1.42 8.03 3.17
N ALA A 81 -2.13 6.98 3.61
CA ALA A 81 -1.70 6.14 4.73
C ALA A 81 -0.36 5.45 4.45
N MET A 82 -0.16 4.93 3.24
CA MET A 82 1.08 4.32 2.81
C MET A 82 2.24 5.34 2.82
N ILE A 83 2.06 6.49 2.19
CA ILE A 83 3.08 7.54 2.09
C ILE A 83 3.45 8.07 3.49
N THR A 84 2.46 8.34 4.33
CA THR A 84 2.67 8.80 5.70
C THR A 84 3.45 7.78 6.52
N SER A 85 3.08 6.50 6.41
CA SER A 85 3.77 5.43 7.11
C SER A 85 5.23 5.30 6.68
N TYR A 86 5.51 5.44 5.39
CA TYR A 86 6.89 5.42 4.89
C TYR A 86 7.72 6.56 5.50
N GLY A 87 7.17 7.78 5.52
CA GLY A 87 7.89 9.00 5.92
C GLY A 87 7.98 9.27 7.41
N ASN A 88 7.18 8.59 8.26
CA ASN A 88 7.12 8.88 9.69
C ASN A 88 8.18 8.10 10.52
N SER A 89 8.28 8.44 11.82
CA SER A 89 9.24 7.83 12.76
C SER A 89 8.80 6.49 13.36
N LEU A 90 7.56 6.02 13.09
CA LEU A 90 7.08 4.73 13.60
C LEU A 90 7.98 3.59 13.12
N THR A 91 8.22 2.64 14.01
CA THR A 91 8.91 1.40 13.66
C THR A 91 7.96 0.40 13.02
N LEU A 92 8.53 -0.65 12.39
CA LEU A 92 7.73 -1.76 11.87
C LEU A 92 6.91 -2.44 12.97
N GLU A 93 7.49 -2.57 14.17
CA GLU A 93 6.80 -3.13 15.34
C GLU A 93 5.62 -2.26 15.79
N ASP A 94 5.76 -0.93 15.76
CA ASP A 94 4.65 -0.03 16.08
C ASP A 94 3.50 -0.20 15.09
N VAL A 95 3.80 -0.32 13.79
CA VAL A 95 2.77 -0.57 12.76
C VAL A 95 2.07 -1.90 13.02
N TYR A 96 2.82 -2.95 13.33
CA TYR A 96 2.27 -4.28 13.64
C TYR A 96 1.36 -4.26 14.89
N ARG A 97 1.80 -3.58 15.95
CA ARG A 97 1.05 -3.46 17.21
C ARG A 97 -0.30 -2.75 17.03
N ASN A 98 -0.38 -1.83 16.08
CA ASN A 98 -1.59 -1.06 15.76
C ASN A 98 -2.43 -1.68 14.62
N ALA A 99 -2.28 -2.97 14.36
CA ALA A 99 -3.09 -3.67 13.37
C ALA A 99 -4.60 -3.58 13.70
N PRO A 100 -5.48 -3.52 12.70
CA PRO A 100 -6.93 -3.60 12.91
C PRO A 100 -7.30 -4.90 13.64
N LYS A 101 -8.27 -4.82 14.57
CA LYS A 101 -8.80 -5.97 15.33
C LYS A 101 -10.08 -6.49 14.69
#